data_6892a3f92be847387eca2b4fa49bddc2
#
_entry.id   6892a3f92be847387eca2b4fa49bddc2
#
_cell.length_a   1.000
_cell.length_b   1.000
_cell.length_c   1.000
_cell.angle_alpha   90.00
_cell.angle_beta   90.00
_cell.angle_gamma   90.00
#
_symmetry.space_group_name_H-M   'P 1'
#
loop_
_entity.id
_entity.type
_entity.pdbx_description
1 polymer ?
#
loop_
_entity_poly.entity_id
_entity_poly.type
_entity_poly.pdbx_seq_one_letter_code
_entity_poly.pdbx_strand_id
1 'polypeptide(L)'
;IKKIKNLNKNCVIILGNEPVVSNHIKKDIRSFTDLNNIEHQSINLDTSKKLDQIKPLFENNSLFSSQTIFSISVASGRVSEDTKKFIVKVILENKNDFFIMHFHNNTKELLKSLWFKEIKDNALQLEAKEPSIELIQDAIKIRANFYKLNLDEESLSLLANLTLGNLLAAENEIIKLSLLEIKTNIDAKQLISHISNGSKFDSF
;
A
#
# COMPACT_ATOMS: atom_id res chain seq x y z
N ILE A 1 6.41 -9.32 -4.94
CA ILE A 1 7.79 -9.59 -4.48
C ILE A 1 8.50 -10.57 -5.42
N LYS A 2 7.92 -11.76 -5.76
CA LYS A 2 8.55 -12.69 -6.74
C LYS A 2 8.90 -12.00 -8.07
N LYS A 3 8.01 -11.20 -8.64
CA LYS A 3 8.28 -10.42 -9.86
C LYS A 3 9.39 -9.39 -9.67
N ILE A 4 9.52 -8.81 -8.49
CA ILE A 4 10.51 -7.78 -8.18
C ILE A 4 11.91 -8.40 -8.04
N LYS A 5 12.02 -9.56 -7.41
CA LYS A 5 13.28 -10.33 -7.37
C LYS A 5 13.81 -10.68 -8.77
N ASN A 6 12.92 -10.98 -9.72
CA ASN A 6 13.29 -11.22 -11.12
C ASN A 6 13.87 -9.98 -11.82
N LEU A 7 13.63 -8.78 -11.29
CA LEU A 7 14.20 -7.52 -11.79
C LEU A 7 15.59 -7.20 -11.17
N ASN A 8 16.12 -8.11 -10.37
CA ASN A 8 17.39 -7.91 -9.64
C ASN A 8 17.40 -6.67 -8.73
N LYS A 9 16.22 -6.30 -8.19
CA LYS A 9 16.04 -5.16 -7.30
C LYS A 9 15.61 -5.65 -5.91
N ASN A 10 16.23 -5.10 -4.87
CA ASN A 10 15.93 -5.42 -3.49
C ASN A 10 15.09 -4.34 -2.78
N CYS A 11 14.65 -3.32 -3.52
CA CYS A 11 13.88 -2.22 -2.97
C CYS A 11 12.65 -1.87 -3.81
N VAL A 12 11.56 -1.53 -3.12
CA VAL A 12 10.35 -0.93 -3.70
C VAL A 12 10.12 0.43 -3.05
N ILE A 13 9.86 1.44 -3.85
CA ILE A 13 9.40 2.75 -3.39
C ILE A 13 7.90 2.86 -3.64
N ILE A 14 7.15 3.25 -2.61
CA ILE A 14 5.73 3.60 -2.70
C ILE A 14 5.61 5.09 -2.49
N LEU A 15 5.04 5.80 -3.45
CA LEU A 15 4.80 7.24 -3.40
C LEU A 15 3.31 7.54 -3.25
N GLY A 16 2.96 8.30 -2.24
CA GLY A 16 1.58 8.72 -2.00
C GLY A 16 0.92 7.99 -0.85
N ASN A 17 -0.32 8.33 -0.59
CA ASN A 17 -1.04 7.90 0.61
C ASN A 17 -2.51 7.51 0.31
N GLU A 18 -2.78 7.00 -0.89
CA GLU A 18 -4.09 6.45 -1.18
C GLU A 18 -4.31 5.19 -0.31
N PRO A 19 -5.35 5.17 0.57
CA PRO A 19 -5.46 4.16 1.62
C PRO A 19 -5.69 2.74 1.09
N VAL A 20 -6.51 2.58 0.05
CA VAL A 20 -6.86 1.27 -0.52
C VAL A 20 -5.62 0.62 -1.11
N VAL A 21 -4.86 1.35 -1.94
CA VAL A 21 -3.62 0.86 -2.56
C VAL A 21 -2.58 0.56 -1.49
N SER A 22 -2.38 1.46 -0.53
CA SER A 22 -1.39 1.29 0.54
C SER A 22 -1.71 0.07 1.41
N ASN A 23 -2.97 -0.14 1.76
CA ASN A 23 -3.40 -1.29 2.56
C ASN A 23 -3.24 -2.61 1.81
N HIS A 24 -3.50 -2.60 0.50
CA HIS A 24 -3.28 -3.78 -0.34
C HIS A 24 -1.84 -4.21 -0.36
N ILE A 25 -0.94 -3.26 -0.63
CA ILE A 25 0.50 -3.55 -0.65
C ILE A 25 0.95 -4.15 0.69
N LYS A 26 0.49 -3.57 1.82
CA LYS A 26 0.79 -4.09 3.16
C LYS A 26 0.25 -5.51 3.38
N LYS A 27 -0.96 -5.79 2.89
CA LYS A 27 -1.62 -7.09 3.01
C LYS A 27 -0.89 -8.16 2.18
N ASP A 28 -0.51 -7.82 0.95
CA ASP A 28 0.26 -8.71 0.08
C ASP A 28 1.65 -9.02 0.65
N ILE A 29 2.29 -8.03 1.28
CA ILE A 29 3.58 -8.23 1.94
C ILE A 29 3.42 -9.19 3.11
N ARG A 30 2.44 -8.99 4.00
CA ARG A 30 2.19 -9.88 5.14
C ARG A 30 1.93 -11.31 4.67
N SER A 31 1.01 -11.49 3.73
CA SER A 31 0.72 -12.83 3.19
C SER A 31 1.96 -13.50 2.59
N PHE A 32 2.85 -12.73 1.97
CA PHE A 32 4.10 -13.26 1.42
C PHE A 32 5.10 -13.63 2.53
N THR A 33 5.25 -12.82 3.57
CA THR A 33 6.15 -13.08 4.70
C THR A 33 5.69 -14.31 5.48
N ASP A 34 4.40 -14.40 5.80
CA ASP A 34 3.81 -15.51 6.55
C ASP A 34 4.00 -16.85 5.82
N LEU A 35 3.74 -16.88 4.50
CA LEU A 35 3.88 -18.08 3.68
C LEU A 35 5.33 -18.57 3.51
N ASN A 36 6.33 -17.70 3.71
CA ASN A 36 7.74 -18.02 3.47
C ASN A 36 8.60 -17.97 4.74
N ASN A 37 8.00 -17.80 5.93
CA ASN A 37 8.69 -17.61 7.21
C ASN A 37 9.77 -16.52 7.15
N ILE A 38 9.48 -15.41 6.46
CA ILE A 38 10.37 -14.27 6.33
C ILE A 38 10.03 -13.28 7.45
N GLU A 39 11.04 -12.81 8.17
CA GLU A 39 10.84 -11.78 9.16
C GLU A 39 10.41 -10.46 8.51
N HIS A 40 9.45 -9.76 9.13
CA HIS A 40 8.98 -8.48 8.68
C HIS A 40 9.14 -7.44 9.79
N GLN A 41 9.99 -6.44 9.53
CA GLN A 41 10.21 -5.32 10.44
C GLN A 41 9.64 -4.02 9.87
N SER A 42 8.88 -3.29 10.71
CA SER A 42 8.30 -2.00 10.36
C SER A 42 9.03 -0.88 11.06
N ILE A 43 9.52 0.08 10.31
CA ILE A 43 10.30 1.23 10.80
C ILE A 43 9.60 2.51 10.37
N ASN A 44 9.24 3.36 11.34
CA ASN A 44 8.74 4.70 11.05
C ASN A 44 9.88 5.71 11.20
N LEU A 45 10.19 6.42 10.13
CA LEU A 45 11.12 7.54 10.13
C LEU A 45 10.32 8.84 10.32
N ASP A 46 10.47 9.41 11.47
CA ASP A 46 9.97 10.74 11.83
C ASP A 46 11.10 11.64 12.34
N THR A 47 10.79 12.88 12.61
CA THR A 47 11.77 13.87 13.10
C THR A 47 12.30 13.58 14.51
N SER A 48 11.63 12.72 15.26
CA SER A 48 11.97 12.44 16.67
C SER A 48 13.04 11.36 16.81
N LYS A 49 13.18 10.47 15.82
CA LYS A 49 14.11 9.34 15.89
C LYS A 49 15.51 9.72 15.45
N LYS A 50 16.45 9.54 16.37
CA LYS A 50 17.88 9.71 16.11
C LYS A 50 18.47 8.46 15.45
N LEU A 51 19.56 8.63 14.73
CA LEU A 51 20.26 7.55 14.03
C LEU A 51 20.59 6.36 14.94
N ASP A 52 21.02 6.63 16.20
CA ASP A 52 21.37 5.59 17.19
C ASP A 52 20.17 4.69 17.58
N GLN A 53 18.95 5.19 17.42
CA GLN A 53 17.72 4.40 17.64
C GLN A 53 17.32 3.58 16.40
N ILE A 54 17.80 3.98 15.24
CA ILE A 54 17.44 3.37 13.96
C ILE A 54 18.42 2.26 13.59
N LYS A 55 19.73 2.47 13.80
CA LYS A 55 20.77 1.48 13.49
C LYS A 55 20.49 0.09 14.07
N PRO A 56 20.17 -0.08 15.36
CA PRO A 56 19.95 -1.40 15.94
C PRO A 56 18.80 -2.17 15.29
N LEU A 57 17.82 -1.46 14.68
CA LEU A 57 16.69 -2.10 13.99
C LEU A 57 17.11 -2.87 12.73
N PHE A 58 18.24 -2.51 12.12
CA PHE A 58 18.79 -3.18 10.96
C PHE A 58 19.88 -4.20 11.33
N GLU A 59 20.43 -4.11 12.54
CA GLU A 59 21.51 -4.99 13.01
C GLU A 59 20.98 -6.23 13.75
N ASN A 60 19.78 -6.13 14.34
CA ASN A 60 19.12 -7.22 15.06
C ASN A 60 18.45 -8.18 14.08
N ASN A 61 19.24 -8.82 13.21
CA ASN A 61 18.71 -9.89 12.38
C ASN A 61 18.35 -11.09 13.26
N SER A 62 17.15 -11.63 13.06
CA SER A 62 16.71 -12.86 13.71
C SER A 62 17.72 -13.97 13.44
N LEU A 63 18.11 -14.69 14.49
CA LEU A 63 18.96 -15.89 14.39
C LEU A 63 18.28 -17.02 13.58
N PHE A 64 17.02 -16.85 13.23
CA PHE A 64 16.16 -17.89 12.60
C PHE A 64 15.74 -17.55 11.18
N SER A 65 15.94 -16.32 10.70
CA SER A 65 15.58 -15.93 9.33
C SER A 65 16.82 -15.64 8.48
N SER A 66 16.83 -16.23 7.30
CA SER A 66 17.87 -15.98 6.30
C SER A 66 17.65 -14.67 5.52
N GLN A 67 16.48 -14.04 5.68
CA GLN A 67 16.06 -12.83 4.98
C GLN A 67 15.04 -12.03 5.81
N THR A 68 15.17 -10.70 5.80
CA THR A 68 14.21 -9.78 6.44
C THR A 68 13.59 -8.84 5.40
N ILE A 69 12.31 -8.50 5.57
CA ILE A 69 11.65 -7.43 4.84
C ILE A 69 11.53 -6.22 5.75
N PHE A 70 12.19 -5.13 5.39
CA PHE A 70 12.11 -3.86 6.08
C PHE A 70 11.07 -2.95 5.42
N SER A 71 9.97 -2.67 6.11
CA SER A 71 8.99 -1.66 5.70
C SER A 71 9.28 -0.34 6.39
N ILE A 72 9.84 0.60 5.64
CA ILE A 72 10.28 1.90 6.13
C ILE A 72 9.26 2.95 5.69
N SER A 73 8.52 3.49 6.66
CA SER A 73 7.54 4.55 6.45
C SER A 73 8.17 5.91 6.71
N VAL A 74 8.11 6.79 5.71
CA VAL A 74 8.56 8.17 5.79
C VAL A 74 7.33 9.06 5.82
N ALA A 75 6.92 9.45 7.03
CA ALA A 75 5.81 10.39 7.23
C ALA A 75 6.24 11.82 6.84
N SER A 76 5.34 12.76 6.98
CA SER A 76 5.67 14.18 6.84
C SER A 76 6.66 14.60 7.93
N GLY A 77 7.88 14.91 7.56
CA GLY A 77 8.91 15.34 8.52
C GLY A 77 10.30 15.38 7.91
N ARG A 78 11.21 16.05 8.61
CA ARG A 78 12.61 16.13 8.18
C ARG A 78 13.38 14.96 8.77
N VAL A 79 13.70 13.99 7.95
CA VAL A 79 14.68 12.95 8.31
C VAL A 79 16.07 13.58 8.33
N SER A 80 16.88 13.30 9.35
CA SER A 80 18.24 13.84 9.46
C SER A 80 19.14 13.37 8.32
N GLU A 81 20.13 14.17 7.94
CA GLU A 81 21.04 13.80 6.83
C GLU A 81 21.83 12.51 7.14
N ASP A 82 22.21 12.30 8.39
CA ASP A 82 22.92 11.10 8.81
C ASP A 82 22.03 9.84 8.68
N THR A 83 20.76 9.97 9.04
CA THR A 83 19.77 8.90 8.87
C THR A 83 19.54 8.60 7.39
N LYS A 84 19.42 9.62 6.53
CA LYS A 84 19.26 9.44 5.08
C LYS A 84 20.45 8.68 4.47
N LYS A 85 21.67 9.13 4.79
CA LYS A 85 22.92 8.48 4.35
C LYS A 85 22.99 7.02 4.80
N PHE A 86 22.64 6.77 6.07
CA PHE A 86 22.63 5.42 6.61
C PHE A 86 21.62 4.51 5.86
N ILE A 87 20.38 4.97 5.68
CA ILE A 87 19.34 4.19 4.97
C ILE A 87 19.76 3.88 3.53
N VAL A 88 20.28 4.88 2.80
CA VAL A 88 20.80 4.66 1.44
C VAL A 88 21.89 3.59 1.45
N LYS A 89 22.86 3.72 2.34
CA LYS A 89 23.95 2.73 2.46
C LYS A 89 23.40 1.32 2.72
N VAL A 90 22.49 1.16 3.68
CA VAL A 90 21.90 -0.13 4.01
C VAL A 90 21.18 -0.75 2.79
N ILE A 91 20.36 0.04 2.06
CA ILE A 91 19.62 -0.46 0.89
C ILE A 91 20.58 -0.87 -0.24
N LEU A 92 21.64 -0.11 -0.48
CA LEU A 92 22.55 -0.36 -1.59
C LEU A 92 23.52 -1.51 -1.33
N GLU A 93 24.01 -1.64 -0.09
CA GLU A 93 25.00 -2.64 0.29
C GLU A 93 24.36 -3.99 0.66
N ASN A 94 23.18 -4.00 1.27
CA ASN A 94 22.52 -5.24 1.68
C ASN A 94 21.73 -5.85 0.52
N LYS A 95 22.20 -6.97 0.01
CA LYS A 95 21.55 -7.71 -1.10
C LYS A 95 20.66 -8.87 -0.64
N ASN A 96 20.75 -9.25 0.64
CA ASN A 96 19.98 -10.36 1.19
C ASN A 96 18.55 -9.94 1.57
N ASP A 97 18.41 -8.77 2.18
CA ASP A 97 17.14 -8.28 2.66
C ASP A 97 16.36 -7.52 1.58
N PHE A 98 15.08 -7.32 1.85
CA PHE A 98 14.18 -6.60 0.96
C PHE A 98 13.65 -5.35 1.65
N PHE A 99 13.60 -4.23 0.91
CA PHE A 99 13.23 -2.93 1.45
C PHE A 99 11.97 -2.41 0.78
N ILE A 100 11.08 -1.83 1.58
CA ILE A 100 9.87 -1.13 1.12
C ILE A 100 9.92 0.26 1.72
N MET A 101 10.20 1.25 0.89
CA MET A 101 10.22 2.65 1.27
C MET A 101 8.86 3.29 0.94
N HIS A 102 8.08 3.63 1.95
CA HIS A 102 6.78 4.30 1.75
C HIS A 102 6.89 5.78 2.09
N PHE A 103 6.88 6.63 1.08
CA PHE A 103 6.84 8.08 1.20
C PHE A 103 5.39 8.56 1.10
N HIS A 104 4.81 8.95 2.22
CA HIS A 104 3.41 9.41 2.28
C HIS A 104 3.19 10.73 1.56
N ASN A 105 4.20 11.60 1.55
CA ASN A 105 4.17 12.89 0.87
C ASN A 105 5.26 12.93 -0.20
N ASN A 106 4.86 12.99 -1.45
CA ASN A 106 5.75 13.09 -2.60
C ASN A 106 5.97 14.55 -3.01
N THR A 107 6.60 15.33 -2.12
CA THR A 107 6.91 16.73 -2.42
C THR A 107 7.98 16.86 -3.50
N LYS A 108 7.99 18.01 -4.18
CA LYS A 108 9.02 18.30 -5.21
C LYS A 108 10.43 18.25 -4.61
N GLU A 109 10.59 18.69 -3.37
CA GLU A 109 11.85 18.67 -2.62
C GLU A 109 12.34 17.24 -2.40
N LEU A 110 11.46 16.34 -1.97
CA LEU A 110 11.78 14.91 -1.82
C LEU A 110 12.26 14.32 -3.14
N LEU A 111 11.48 14.50 -4.21
CA LEU A 111 11.78 13.91 -5.53
C LEU A 111 13.09 14.43 -6.14
N LYS A 112 13.53 15.64 -5.75
CA LYS A 112 14.81 16.24 -6.18
C LYS A 112 15.98 15.88 -5.26
N SER A 113 15.71 15.37 -4.05
CA SER A 113 16.75 15.07 -3.06
C SER A 113 17.69 13.96 -3.55
N LEU A 114 18.95 14.03 -3.16
CA LEU A 114 19.98 13.05 -3.57
C LEU A 114 19.64 11.65 -3.05
N TRP A 115 19.32 11.51 -1.78
CA TRP A 115 19.02 10.22 -1.18
C TRP A 115 17.83 9.51 -1.83
N PHE A 116 16.79 10.25 -2.24
CA PHE A 116 15.67 9.67 -2.98
C PHE A 116 16.10 9.17 -4.36
N LYS A 117 16.92 9.93 -5.09
CA LYS A 117 17.42 9.54 -6.41
C LYS A 117 18.29 8.29 -6.33
N GLU A 118 19.21 8.21 -5.36
CA GLU A 118 20.08 7.05 -5.17
C GLU A 118 19.27 5.77 -4.89
N ILE A 119 18.23 5.85 -4.05
CA ILE A 119 17.34 4.71 -3.81
C ILE A 119 16.54 4.37 -5.06
N LYS A 120 15.97 5.38 -5.74
CA LYS A 120 15.11 5.21 -6.92
C LYS A 120 15.80 4.45 -8.05
N ASP A 121 17.07 4.72 -8.31
CA ASP A 121 17.84 4.06 -9.37
C ASP A 121 17.95 2.55 -9.14
N ASN A 122 17.88 2.13 -7.88
CA ASN A 122 17.97 0.73 -7.45
C ASN A 122 16.61 0.12 -7.02
N ALA A 123 15.51 0.85 -7.15
CA ALA A 123 14.19 0.44 -6.69
C ALA A 123 13.17 0.32 -7.83
N LEU A 124 12.11 -0.49 -7.59
CA LEU A 124 10.88 -0.40 -8.34
C LEU A 124 10.01 0.69 -7.71
N GLN A 125 9.52 1.62 -8.52
CA GLN A 125 8.64 2.68 -8.04
C GLN A 125 7.17 2.33 -8.29
N LEU A 126 6.35 2.48 -7.27
CA LEU A 126 4.89 2.35 -7.31
C LEU A 126 4.26 3.67 -6.83
N GLU A 127 3.14 4.04 -7.41
CA GLU A 127 2.38 5.21 -7.00
C GLU A 127 1.07 4.80 -6.32
N ALA A 128 0.89 5.26 -5.08
CA ALA A 128 -0.35 5.10 -4.33
C ALA A 128 -1.15 6.42 -4.41
N LYS A 129 -1.78 6.64 -5.56
CA LYS A 129 -2.61 7.81 -5.86
C LYS A 129 -4.07 7.44 -5.98
N GLU A 130 -4.94 8.39 -5.71
CA GLU A 130 -6.34 8.27 -6.09
C GLU A 130 -6.45 8.10 -7.61
N PRO A 131 -7.31 7.18 -8.08
CA PRO A 131 -7.56 7.02 -9.50
C PRO A 131 -8.17 8.32 -10.06
N SER A 132 -7.86 8.62 -11.31
CA SER A 132 -8.53 9.71 -12.02
C SER A 132 -10.01 9.39 -12.23
N ILE A 133 -10.82 10.40 -12.56
CA ILE A 133 -12.27 10.23 -12.79
C ILE A 133 -12.53 9.17 -13.86
N GLU A 134 -11.69 9.11 -14.90
CA GLU A 134 -11.81 8.14 -15.99
C GLU A 134 -11.48 6.70 -15.54
N LEU A 135 -10.64 6.54 -14.52
CA LEU A 135 -10.16 5.25 -14.06
C LEU A 135 -10.88 4.74 -12.80
N ILE A 136 -11.78 5.55 -12.23
CA ILE A 136 -12.44 5.17 -10.95
C ILE A 136 -13.27 3.89 -11.09
N GLN A 137 -14.00 3.73 -12.18
CA GLN A 137 -14.82 2.52 -12.42
C GLN A 137 -13.96 1.27 -12.56
N ASP A 138 -12.83 1.38 -13.29
CA ASP A 138 -11.87 0.28 -13.41
C ASP A 138 -11.25 -0.09 -12.06
N ALA A 139 -10.91 0.92 -11.25
CA ALA A 139 -10.41 0.71 -9.91
C ALA A 139 -11.43 -0.01 -9.01
N ILE A 140 -12.70 0.41 -9.06
CA ILE A 140 -13.82 -0.23 -8.35
C ILE A 140 -14.00 -1.68 -8.85
N LYS A 141 -13.96 -1.92 -10.15
CA LYS A 141 -14.07 -3.25 -10.76
C LYS A 141 -12.96 -4.19 -10.27
N ILE A 142 -11.72 -3.71 -10.24
CA ILE A 142 -10.57 -4.46 -9.70
C ILE A 142 -10.81 -4.83 -8.23
N ARG A 143 -11.34 -3.89 -7.43
CA ARG A 143 -11.64 -4.13 -6.01
C ARG A 143 -12.78 -5.12 -5.83
N ALA A 144 -13.88 -4.99 -6.59
CA ALA A 144 -14.99 -5.93 -6.56
C ALA A 144 -14.53 -7.36 -6.89
N ASN A 145 -13.74 -7.52 -7.94
CA ASN A 145 -13.17 -8.80 -8.33
C ASN A 145 -12.28 -9.42 -7.23
N PHE A 146 -11.50 -8.59 -6.53
CA PHE A 146 -10.69 -9.04 -5.40
C PHE A 146 -11.55 -9.66 -4.29
N TYR A 147 -12.73 -9.10 -4.03
CA TYR A 147 -13.71 -9.63 -3.07
C TYR A 147 -14.67 -10.65 -3.70
N LYS A 148 -14.38 -11.11 -4.92
CA LYS A 148 -15.20 -12.10 -5.67
C LYS A 148 -16.63 -11.64 -5.94
N LEU A 149 -16.85 -10.34 -6.00
CA LEU A 149 -18.11 -9.74 -6.42
C LEU A 149 -18.07 -9.45 -7.91
N ASN A 150 -19.17 -9.77 -8.59
CA ASN A 150 -19.38 -9.45 -10.00
C ASN A 150 -20.43 -8.35 -10.10
N LEU A 151 -19.98 -7.14 -10.46
CA LEU A 151 -20.81 -5.97 -10.69
C LEU A 151 -20.89 -5.71 -12.20
N ASP A 152 -22.07 -5.42 -12.70
CA ASP A 152 -22.23 -4.98 -14.09
C ASP A 152 -21.75 -3.52 -14.26
N GLU A 153 -21.68 -3.06 -15.50
CA GLU A 153 -21.17 -1.71 -15.82
C GLU A 153 -22.07 -0.60 -15.24
N GLU A 154 -23.39 -0.83 -15.15
CA GLU A 154 -24.34 0.10 -14.55
C GLU A 154 -24.11 0.20 -13.03
N SER A 155 -23.92 -0.91 -12.36
CA SER A 155 -23.58 -0.99 -10.93
C SER A 155 -22.24 -0.34 -10.61
N LEU A 156 -21.22 -0.54 -11.46
CA LEU A 156 -19.91 0.10 -11.31
C LEU A 156 -20.03 1.63 -11.41
N SER A 157 -20.76 2.11 -12.41
CA SER A 157 -21.02 3.53 -12.62
C SER A 157 -21.79 4.13 -11.43
N LEU A 158 -22.83 3.43 -11.00
CA LEU A 158 -23.64 3.84 -9.86
C LEU A 158 -22.83 3.92 -8.56
N LEU A 159 -22.01 2.91 -8.28
CA LEU A 159 -21.16 2.89 -7.09
C LEU A 159 -20.11 4.02 -7.12
N ALA A 160 -19.52 4.30 -8.28
CA ALA A 160 -18.61 5.41 -8.47
C ALA A 160 -19.28 6.76 -8.15
N ASN A 161 -20.54 6.96 -8.63
CA ASN A 161 -21.30 8.16 -8.38
C ASN A 161 -21.73 8.29 -6.91
N LEU A 162 -22.24 7.22 -6.29
CA LEU A 162 -22.66 7.21 -4.88
C LEU A 162 -21.49 7.49 -3.93
N THR A 163 -20.31 7.09 -4.29
CA THR A 163 -19.10 7.32 -3.48
C THR A 163 -18.32 8.57 -3.88
N LEU A 164 -18.86 9.38 -4.79
CA LEU A 164 -18.22 10.59 -5.31
C LEU A 164 -16.77 10.39 -5.79
N GLY A 165 -16.51 9.23 -6.35
CA GLY A 165 -15.17 8.85 -6.80
C GLY A 165 -14.20 8.47 -5.68
N ASN A 166 -14.63 8.42 -4.42
CA ASN A 166 -13.80 8.00 -3.29
C ASN A 166 -13.64 6.47 -3.28
N LEU A 167 -12.45 5.99 -3.62
CA LEU A 167 -12.16 4.55 -3.73
C LEU A 167 -12.29 3.82 -2.38
N LEU A 168 -11.94 4.47 -1.27
CA LEU A 168 -12.07 3.87 0.06
C LEU A 168 -13.55 3.69 0.44
N ALA A 169 -14.39 4.67 0.14
CA ALA A 169 -15.84 4.56 0.34
C ALA A 169 -16.41 3.43 -0.52
N ALA A 170 -16.03 3.36 -1.80
CA ALA A 170 -16.43 2.28 -2.70
C ALA A 170 -15.97 0.90 -2.20
N GLU A 171 -14.74 0.78 -1.70
CA GLU A 171 -14.24 -0.47 -1.13
C GLU A 171 -15.02 -0.91 0.10
N ASN A 172 -15.39 0.02 0.98
CA ASN A 172 -16.20 -0.29 2.15
C ASN A 172 -17.58 -0.85 1.75
N GLU A 173 -18.23 -0.30 0.72
CA GLU A 173 -19.49 -0.84 0.20
C GLU A 173 -19.28 -2.22 -0.45
N ILE A 174 -18.21 -2.42 -1.21
CA ILE A 174 -17.83 -3.71 -1.78
C ILE A 174 -17.63 -4.76 -0.68
N ILE A 175 -16.94 -4.41 0.41
CA ILE A 175 -16.75 -5.32 1.55
C ILE A 175 -18.09 -5.70 2.18
N LYS A 176 -18.97 -4.74 2.43
CA LYS A 176 -20.32 -5.01 2.97
C LYS A 176 -21.09 -5.97 2.06
N LEU A 177 -21.10 -5.70 0.76
CA LEU A 177 -21.76 -6.58 -0.23
C LEU A 177 -21.17 -7.99 -0.25
N SER A 178 -19.86 -8.12 -0.10
CA SER A 178 -19.18 -9.42 -0.09
C SER A 178 -19.59 -10.30 1.10
N LEU A 179 -19.99 -9.69 2.21
CA LEU A 179 -20.46 -10.40 3.41
C LEU A 179 -21.89 -10.96 3.25
N LEU A 180 -22.64 -10.51 2.25
CA LEU A 180 -24.00 -10.98 1.97
C LEU A 180 -24.02 -12.31 1.19
N GLU A 181 -22.85 -12.86 0.86
CA GLU A 181 -22.69 -14.12 0.13
C GLU A 181 -23.53 -14.22 -1.17
N ILE A 182 -23.69 -13.11 -1.88
CA ILE A 182 -24.46 -13.02 -3.11
C ILE A 182 -23.73 -13.81 -4.20
N LYS A 183 -24.36 -14.89 -4.69
CA LYS A 183 -23.76 -15.81 -5.69
C LYS A 183 -23.97 -15.39 -7.14
N THR A 184 -24.73 -14.32 -7.40
CA THR A 184 -25.10 -13.84 -8.74
C THR A 184 -24.48 -12.48 -9.02
N ASN A 185 -24.53 -12.06 -10.29
CA ASN A 185 -24.18 -10.69 -10.65
C ASN A 185 -25.11 -9.72 -9.91
N ILE A 186 -24.53 -8.67 -9.37
CA ILE A 186 -25.29 -7.60 -8.69
C ILE A 186 -25.60 -6.54 -9.73
N ASP A 187 -26.89 -6.35 -10.01
CA ASP A 187 -27.37 -5.27 -10.84
C ASP A 187 -27.58 -3.96 -10.04
N ALA A 188 -27.78 -2.84 -10.73
CA ALA A 188 -27.92 -1.54 -10.11
C ALA A 188 -29.11 -1.46 -9.10
N LYS A 189 -30.22 -2.18 -9.34
CA LYS A 189 -31.37 -2.20 -8.42
C LYS A 189 -31.04 -2.94 -7.13
N GLN A 190 -30.36 -4.07 -7.22
CA GLN A 190 -29.88 -4.84 -6.09
C GLN A 190 -28.86 -4.01 -5.29
N LEU A 191 -27.93 -3.34 -5.98
CA LEU A 191 -26.94 -2.45 -5.35
C LEU A 191 -27.62 -1.35 -4.53
N ILE A 192 -28.59 -0.63 -5.08
CA ILE A 192 -29.34 0.41 -4.36
C ILE A 192 -30.04 -0.17 -3.13
N SER A 193 -30.70 -1.32 -3.27
CA SER A 193 -31.44 -1.95 -2.18
C SER A 193 -30.52 -2.31 -0.99
N HIS A 194 -29.30 -2.75 -1.28
CA HIS A 194 -28.34 -3.11 -0.24
C HIS A 194 -27.71 -1.90 0.42
N ILE A 195 -27.33 -0.87 -0.35
CA ILE A 195 -26.76 0.37 0.19
C ILE A 195 -27.79 1.13 1.04
N SER A 196 -29.04 1.27 0.56
CA SER A 196 -30.09 2.01 1.28
C SER A 196 -30.55 1.31 2.56
N ASN A 197 -30.50 -0.02 2.61
CA ASN A 197 -30.81 -0.76 3.84
C ASN A 197 -29.68 -0.65 4.89
N GLY A 198 -28.40 -0.54 4.45
CA GLY A 198 -27.28 -0.31 5.35
C GLY A 198 -27.33 1.05 6.06
N SER A 199 -27.80 2.10 5.38
CA SER A 199 -27.89 3.45 5.96
C SER A 199 -28.97 3.61 7.05
N LYS A 200 -29.89 2.66 7.18
CA LYS A 200 -30.91 2.66 8.26
C LYS A 200 -30.38 2.16 9.62
N PHE A 201 -29.23 1.51 9.63
CA PHE A 201 -28.60 1.00 10.87
C PHE A 201 -27.58 1.96 11.49
N ASP A 202 -27.14 3.00 10.77
CA ASP A 202 -26.18 3.98 11.27
C ASP A 202 -26.84 5.17 12.03
N SER A 203 -28.11 5.05 12.41
CA SER A 203 -28.89 6.12 13.07
C SER A 203 -29.20 5.83 14.55
N PHE A 204 -28.23 5.25 15.30
CA PHE A 204 -28.34 5.11 16.75
C PHE A 204 -27.06 5.57 17.44
#